data_a1ccb9c57feb88fc57157691b95f6338
#
_entry.id   a1ccb9c57feb88fc57157691b95f6338
#
_cell.length_a   1.000
_cell.length_b   1.000
_cell.length_c   1.000
_cell.angle_alpha   90.00
_cell.angle_beta   90.00
_cell.angle_gamma   90.00
#
_symmetry.space_group_name_H-M   'P 1'
#
loop_
_entity.id
_entity.type
_entity.pdbx_description
1 polymer ?
#
loop_
_entity_poly.entity_id
_entity_poly.type
_entity_poly.pdbx_seq_one_letter_code
_entity_poly.pdbx_strand_id
1 'polypeptide(L)'
;MKNRKLLVLDIDGTLTNTQKDITPKTLEAIFNIERIGHAVALASGRPTGGMRRYVDELELAKYGNYAISYNGACVTNMQTNEMVYKNALPDYVAPWMLDYAREHGLGMCIYDGNTVVCGTDVDRYIERETVLNGFNRVSVENFDAYRGMDMFKALLTAPPVRAAEHEKRLARRFIGRLSIYRSEPYFIEVMPRGVDKGAAIAGLIERLGMEREDGIACGDGLNDLAMIRYAGLGVAMGNAQSEIKAAADVVTGTNDEDGIVSVIEQYILNA
;
A
#
# COMPACT_ATOMS: atom_id res chain seq x y z
N MET A 1 19.97 -8.22 -19.11
CA MET A 1 20.40 -9.19 -18.08
C MET A 1 19.34 -10.27 -18.05
N LYS A 2 19.61 -11.47 -18.56
CA LYS A 2 18.71 -12.64 -18.38
C LYS A 2 18.71 -12.99 -16.91
N ASN A 3 17.53 -13.14 -16.32
CA ASN A 3 17.22 -13.53 -14.93
C ASN A 3 17.15 -12.41 -13.85
N ARG A 4 16.92 -11.14 -14.21
CA ARG A 4 16.61 -10.12 -13.21
C ARG A 4 15.20 -10.40 -12.62
N LYS A 5 15.06 -10.50 -11.30
CA LYS A 5 13.78 -10.68 -10.61
C LYS A 5 13.33 -9.37 -9.96
N LEU A 6 12.01 -9.21 -9.81
CA LEU A 6 11.37 -8.18 -9.01
C LEU A 6 10.73 -8.85 -7.79
N LEU A 7 11.28 -8.60 -6.61
CA LEU A 7 10.68 -9.02 -5.35
C LEU A 7 9.76 -7.93 -4.81
N VAL A 8 8.48 -8.23 -4.67
CA VAL A 8 7.47 -7.32 -4.12
C VAL A 8 7.03 -7.81 -2.76
N LEU A 9 7.14 -6.95 -1.75
CA LEU A 9 6.86 -7.28 -0.36
C LEU A 9 5.77 -6.38 0.20
N ASP A 10 4.70 -6.96 0.74
CA ASP A 10 3.88 -6.24 1.70
C ASP A 10 4.69 -5.93 2.96
N ILE A 11 4.24 -4.97 3.76
CA ILE A 11 4.98 -4.51 4.95
C ILE A 11 4.49 -5.22 6.22
N ASP A 12 3.22 -5.02 6.56
CA ASP A 12 2.68 -5.38 7.86
C ASP A 12 2.26 -6.85 7.92
N GLY A 13 3.02 -7.70 8.59
CA GLY A 13 2.78 -9.15 8.64
C GLY A 13 3.50 -9.94 7.54
N THR A 14 4.27 -9.26 6.70
CA THR A 14 5.10 -9.87 5.64
C THR A 14 6.56 -9.50 5.81
N LEU A 15 6.96 -8.26 5.50
CA LEU A 15 8.34 -7.79 5.65
C LEU A 15 8.71 -7.64 7.12
N THR A 16 7.79 -7.14 7.94
CA THR A 16 8.02 -6.87 9.36
C THR A 16 7.50 -7.99 10.24
N ASN A 17 8.23 -8.27 11.30
CA ASN A 17 7.81 -9.17 12.38
C ASN A 17 6.64 -8.58 13.20
N THR A 18 6.17 -9.31 14.20
CA THR A 18 5.07 -8.87 15.09
C THR A 18 5.43 -7.58 15.87
N GLN A 19 6.72 -7.28 16.09
CA GLN A 19 7.21 -6.06 16.72
C GLN A 19 7.31 -4.87 15.75
N LYS A 20 6.97 -5.06 14.47
CA LYS A 20 7.07 -4.08 13.37
C LYS A 20 8.52 -3.72 13.00
N ASP A 21 9.46 -4.62 13.22
CA ASP A 21 10.85 -4.48 12.84
C ASP A 21 11.19 -5.43 11.67
N ILE A 22 12.12 -5.00 10.80
CA ILE A 22 12.74 -5.89 9.82
C ILE A 22 13.84 -6.65 10.55
N THR A 23 13.85 -7.97 10.48
CA THR A 23 14.90 -8.75 11.14
C THR A 23 16.24 -8.56 10.43
N PRO A 24 17.37 -8.65 11.15
CA PRO A 24 18.71 -8.55 10.52
C PRO A 24 18.92 -9.56 9.38
N LYS A 25 18.35 -10.77 9.49
CA LYS A 25 18.49 -11.79 8.43
C LYS A 25 17.71 -11.41 7.18
N THR A 26 16.46 -10.94 7.34
CA THR A 26 15.64 -10.48 6.21
C THR A 26 16.28 -9.27 5.54
N LEU A 27 16.81 -8.32 6.32
CA LEU A 27 17.53 -7.16 5.80
C LEU A 27 18.77 -7.56 4.98
N GLU A 28 19.60 -8.46 5.51
CA GLU A 28 20.79 -8.97 4.82
C GLU A 28 20.44 -9.72 3.53
N ALA A 29 19.40 -10.56 3.55
CA ALA A 29 18.95 -11.29 2.37
C ALA A 29 18.48 -10.36 1.25
N ILE A 30 17.73 -9.30 1.60
CA ILE A 30 17.28 -8.28 0.64
C ILE A 30 18.50 -7.53 0.05
N PHE A 31 19.43 -7.07 0.87
CA PHE A 31 20.65 -6.41 0.38
C PHE A 31 21.49 -7.31 -0.54
N ASN A 32 21.53 -8.61 -0.29
CA ASN A 32 22.27 -9.55 -1.14
C ASN A 32 21.69 -9.60 -2.55
N ILE A 33 20.36 -9.67 -2.71
CA ILE A 33 19.74 -9.68 -4.05
C ILE A 33 19.84 -8.33 -4.75
N GLU A 34 19.75 -7.20 -4.03
CA GLU A 34 19.93 -5.87 -4.58
C GLU A 34 21.35 -5.67 -5.13
N ARG A 35 22.38 -6.11 -4.41
CA ARG A 35 23.78 -6.02 -4.83
C ARG A 35 24.08 -6.76 -6.14
N ILE A 36 23.38 -7.84 -6.41
CA ILE A 36 23.52 -8.62 -7.66
C ILE A 36 22.55 -8.18 -8.76
N GLY A 37 21.77 -7.12 -8.51
CA GLY A 37 21.00 -6.41 -9.54
C GLY A 37 19.52 -6.78 -9.66
N HIS A 38 18.96 -7.54 -8.72
CA HIS A 38 17.52 -7.75 -8.63
C HIS A 38 16.82 -6.46 -8.13
N ALA A 39 15.54 -6.31 -8.50
CA ALA A 39 14.74 -5.18 -8.05
C ALA A 39 13.88 -5.56 -6.84
N VAL A 40 13.63 -4.59 -5.97
CA VAL A 40 12.75 -4.72 -4.81
C VAL A 40 11.68 -3.65 -4.85
N ALA A 41 10.45 -3.97 -4.47
CA ALA A 41 9.38 -3.02 -4.28
C ALA A 41 8.64 -3.31 -2.97
N LEU A 42 8.39 -2.28 -2.18
CA LEU A 42 7.46 -2.37 -1.06
C LEU A 42 6.05 -2.04 -1.54
N ALA A 43 5.05 -2.81 -1.13
CA ALA A 43 3.66 -2.61 -1.52
C ALA A 43 2.74 -2.52 -0.30
N SER A 44 2.18 -1.34 -0.03
CA SER A 44 1.38 -1.10 1.17
C SER A 44 0.13 -0.25 0.92
N GLY A 45 -0.87 -0.37 1.81
CA GLY A 45 -2.00 0.56 1.88
C GLY A 45 -1.64 1.93 2.48
N ARG A 46 -0.43 2.07 3.02
CA ARG A 46 0.07 3.32 3.60
C ARG A 46 0.29 4.38 2.52
N PRO A 47 0.19 5.68 2.88
CA PRO A 47 0.75 6.75 2.07
C PRO A 47 2.26 6.54 1.85
N THR A 48 2.81 7.09 0.76
CA THR A 48 4.25 6.93 0.44
C THR A 48 5.15 7.38 1.60
N GLY A 49 4.83 8.50 2.23
CA GLY A 49 5.57 8.99 3.40
C GLY A 49 5.47 8.08 4.63
N GLY A 50 4.34 7.37 4.81
CA GLY A 50 4.14 6.40 5.89
C GLY A 50 4.97 5.11 5.74
N MET A 51 5.62 4.92 4.59
CA MET A 51 6.55 3.82 4.34
C MET A 51 8.02 4.22 4.56
N ARG A 52 8.28 5.52 4.83
CA ARG A 52 9.62 6.11 4.83
C ARG A 52 10.64 5.35 5.69
N ARG A 53 10.24 4.94 6.90
CA ARG A 53 11.10 4.15 7.79
C ARG A 53 11.67 2.93 7.07
N TYR A 54 10.82 2.15 6.42
CA TYR A 54 11.22 0.90 5.76
C TYR A 54 11.96 1.15 4.45
N VAL A 55 11.60 2.20 3.72
CA VAL A 55 12.32 2.66 2.52
C VAL A 55 13.77 3.01 2.85
N ASP A 56 13.99 3.72 3.97
CA ASP A 56 15.32 4.13 4.42
C ASP A 56 16.11 2.95 4.99
N GLU A 57 15.47 2.08 5.78
CA GLU A 57 16.09 0.89 6.37
C GLU A 57 16.56 -0.11 5.30
N LEU A 58 15.80 -0.26 4.21
CA LEU A 58 16.16 -1.07 3.04
C LEU A 58 17.04 -0.34 2.01
N GLU A 59 17.41 0.91 2.26
CA GLU A 59 18.19 1.73 1.30
C GLU A 59 17.62 1.72 -0.13
N LEU A 60 16.28 1.66 -0.31
CA LEU A 60 15.65 1.50 -1.63
C LEU A 60 16.07 2.57 -2.63
N ALA A 61 16.34 3.79 -2.17
CA ALA A 61 16.83 4.88 -3.01
C ALA A 61 18.20 4.59 -3.64
N LYS A 62 19.08 3.94 -2.91
CA LYS A 62 20.44 3.60 -3.34
C LYS A 62 20.46 2.63 -4.53
N TYR A 63 19.51 1.69 -4.54
CA TYR A 63 19.41 0.64 -5.57
C TYR A 63 18.40 0.96 -6.68
N GLY A 64 17.76 2.13 -6.65
CA GLY A 64 16.76 2.53 -7.65
C GLY A 64 15.48 1.71 -7.57
N ASN A 65 15.12 1.28 -6.38
CA ASN A 65 13.96 0.46 -6.09
C ASN A 65 12.68 1.28 -5.85
N TYR A 66 11.56 0.63 -5.56
CA TYR A 66 10.22 1.21 -5.70
C TYR A 66 9.40 1.12 -4.42
N ALA A 67 8.50 2.09 -4.24
CA ALA A 67 7.41 2.05 -3.27
C ALA A 67 6.07 2.06 -4.00
N ILE A 68 5.25 1.04 -3.77
CA ILE A 68 3.86 0.93 -4.21
C ILE A 68 3.00 1.31 -3.00
N SER A 69 2.43 2.50 -3.03
CA SER A 69 1.67 3.09 -1.93
C SER A 69 0.18 3.17 -2.23
N TYR A 70 -0.63 3.45 -1.20
CA TYR A 70 -2.09 3.56 -1.31
C TYR A 70 -2.71 2.32 -2.00
N ASN A 71 -2.30 1.11 -1.60
CA ASN A 71 -2.77 -0.16 -2.20
C ASN A 71 -2.57 -0.25 -3.72
N GLY A 72 -1.58 0.45 -4.28
CA GLY A 72 -1.30 0.43 -5.72
C GLY A 72 -1.77 1.67 -6.49
N ALA A 73 -2.30 2.69 -5.82
CA ALA A 73 -2.69 3.93 -6.50
C ALA A 73 -1.48 4.76 -6.97
N CYS A 74 -0.32 4.57 -6.35
CA CYS A 74 0.91 5.26 -6.73
C CYS A 74 2.11 4.32 -6.65
N VAL A 75 2.99 4.39 -7.66
CA VAL A 75 4.30 3.73 -7.67
C VAL A 75 5.37 4.79 -7.83
N THR A 76 6.27 4.88 -6.87
CA THR A 76 7.36 5.88 -6.85
C THR A 76 8.70 5.18 -6.94
N ASN A 77 9.57 5.64 -7.85
CA ASN A 77 10.98 5.29 -7.83
C ASN A 77 11.66 6.05 -6.69
N MET A 78 12.24 5.34 -5.74
CA MET A 78 12.74 5.94 -4.51
C MET A 78 14.08 6.68 -4.70
N GLN A 79 14.81 6.43 -5.78
CA GLN A 79 16.04 7.13 -6.13
C GLN A 79 15.77 8.50 -6.76
N THR A 80 14.82 8.56 -7.69
CA THR A 80 14.52 9.79 -8.44
C THR A 80 13.36 10.58 -7.86
N ASN A 81 12.57 9.99 -6.96
CA ASN A 81 11.27 10.45 -6.47
C ASN A 81 10.23 10.64 -7.60
N GLU A 82 10.44 10.05 -8.76
CA GLU A 82 9.48 10.08 -9.86
C GLU A 82 8.32 9.12 -9.57
N MET A 83 7.09 9.63 -9.71
CA MET A 83 5.90 8.76 -9.75
C MET A 83 5.84 8.10 -11.12
N VAL A 84 6.22 6.82 -11.19
CA VAL A 84 6.27 6.04 -12.43
C VAL A 84 4.91 5.48 -12.85
N TYR A 85 3.98 5.40 -11.91
CA TYR A 85 2.58 5.05 -12.11
C TYR A 85 1.71 5.82 -11.12
N LYS A 86 0.56 6.30 -11.57
CA LYS A 86 -0.44 6.93 -10.71
C LYS A 86 -1.86 6.69 -11.21
N ASN A 87 -2.77 6.47 -10.28
CA ASN A 87 -4.21 6.47 -10.49
C ASN A 87 -4.82 7.33 -9.37
N ALA A 88 -5.11 8.58 -9.69
CA ALA A 88 -5.59 9.57 -8.72
C ALA A 88 -7.12 9.66 -8.69
N LEU A 89 -7.67 10.09 -7.57
CA LEU A 89 -9.08 10.45 -7.43
C LEU A 89 -9.41 11.65 -8.32
N PRO A 90 -10.58 11.68 -8.96
CA PRO A 90 -11.05 12.89 -9.63
C PRO A 90 -11.20 14.07 -8.67
N ASP A 91 -10.89 15.27 -9.11
CA ASP A 91 -10.86 16.51 -8.29
C ASP A 91 -12.14 16.79 -7.53
N TYR A 92 -13.28 16.35 -8.03
CA TYR A 92 -14.58 16.57 -7.39
C TYR A 92 -14.79 15.69 -6.14
N VAL A 93 -13.99 14.63 -5.95
CA VAL A 93 -14.25 13.62 -4.91
C VAL A 93 -14.03 14.21 -3.51
N ALA A 94 -12.92 14.89 -3.28
CA ALA A 94 -12.63 15.42 -1.94
C ALA A 94 -13.62 16.49 -1.48
N PRO A 95 -13.98 17.51 -2.28
CA PRO A 95 -15.02 18.46 -1.90
C PRO A 95 -16.36 17.77 -1.64
N TRP A 96 -16.77 16.85 -2.51
CA TRP A 96 -18.03 16.13 -2.34
C TRP A 96 -18.05 15.28 -1.06
N MET A 97 -16.95 14.59 -0.76
CA MET A 97 -16.83 13.78 0.46
C MET A 97 -16.82 14.65 1.72
N LEU A 98 -16.25 15.86 1.63
CA LEU A 98 -16.25 16.82 2.74
C LEU A 98 -17.68 17.28 3.07
N ASP A 99 -18.45 17.67 2.05
CA ASP A 99 -19.85 18.06 2.24
C ASP A 99 -20.67 16.91 2.86
N TYR A 100 -20.48 15.71 2.32
CA TYR A 100 -21.10 14.51 2.86
C TYR A 100 -20.70 14.23 4.31
N ALA A 101 -19.42 14.35 4.63
CA ALA A 101 -18.93 14.12 5.99
C ALA A 101 -19.53 15.10 6.99
N ARG A 102 -19.62 16.37 6.62
CA ARG A 102 -20.25 17.42 7.45
C ARG A 102 -21.73 17.20 7.67
N GLU A 103 -22.47 16.90 6.59
CA GLU A 103 -23.91 16.60 6.66
C GLU A 103 -24.22 15.44 7.61
N HIS A 104 -23.30 14.45 7.67
CA HIS A 104 -23.52 13.22 8.42
C HIS A 104 -22.69 13.14 9.71
N GLY A 105 -21.96 14.19 10.09
CA GLY A 105 -21.13 14.20 11.30
C GLY A 105 -20.08 13.09 11.31
N LEU A 106 -19.35 12.92 10.19
CA LEU A 106 -18.23 12.03 10.04
C LEU A 106 -16.94 12.83 10.09
N GLY A 107 -15.83 12.19 10.51
CA GLY A 107 -14.51 12.76 10.27
C GLY A 107 -14.10 12.58 8.82
N MET A 108 -13.27 13.51 8.30
CA MET A 108 -12.70 13.42 6.96
C MET A 108 -11.33 14.05 6.87
N CYS A 109 -10.42 13.35 6.20
CA CYS A 109 -9.10 13.88 5.85
C CYS A 109 -8.63 13.37 4.47
N ILE A 110 -7.65 14.10 3.92
CA ILE A 110 -6.86 13.75 2.74
C ILE A 110 -5.38 13.81 3.12
N TYR A 111 -4.50 13.48 2.16
CA TYR A 111 -3.07 13.42 2.39
C TYR A 111 -2.33 14.34 1.41
N ASP A 112 -1.44 15.18 1.95
CA ASP A 112 -0.48 15.97 1.19
C ASP A 112 0.93 15.69 1.72
N GLY A 113 1.70 14.94 0.94
CA GLY A 113 3.01 14.44 1.38
C GLY A 113 2.93 13.71 2.72
N ASN A 114 3.59 14.27 3.74
CA ASN A 114 3.60 13.75 5.11
C ASN A 114 2.63 14.52 6.03
N THR A 115 1.56 15.05 5.47
CA THR A 115 0.56 15.82 6.22
C THR A 115 -0.83 15.21 6.03
N VAL A 116 -1.52 14.97 7.14
CA VAL A 116 -2.96 14.69 7.17
C VAL A 116 -3.71 16.02 7.17
N VAL A 117 -4.45 16.30 6.10
CA VAL A 117 -5.22 17.53 5.92
C VAL A 117 -6.67 17.25 6.30
N CYS A 118 -7.12 17.79 7.42
CA CYS A 118 -8.44 17.53 7.99
C CYS A 118 -9.44 18.59 7.53
N GLY A 119 -10.52 18.16 6.87
CA GLY A 119 -11.62 19.03 6.45
C GLY A 119 -12.76 19.11 7.47
N THR A 120 -12.71 18.29 8.51
CA THR A 120 -13.66 18.26 9.64
C THR A 120 -12.89 18.36 10.95
N ASP A 121 -13.62 18.44 12.07
CA ASP A 121 -13.02 18.31 13.39
C ASP A 121 -12.26 17.00 13.51
N VAL A 122 -11.13 17.06 14.22
CA VAL A 122 -10.25 15.90 14.41
C VAL A 122 -10.83 14.99 15.46
N ASP A 123 -11.30 13.84 15.04
CA ASP A 123 -11.73 12.78 15.94
C ASP A 123 -10.56 11.84 16.32
N ARG A 124 -10.80 10.94 17.26
CA ARG A 124 -9.81 9.97 17.74
C ARG A 124 -9.26 9.04 16.64
N TYR A 125 -9.99 8.86 15.55
CA TYR A 125 -9.59 7.98 14.46
C TYR A 125 -8.67 8.70 13.48
N ILE A 126 -8.95 9.98 13.17
CA ILE A 126 -8.02 10.84 12.42
C ILE A 126 -6.70 11.00 13.22
N GLU A 127 -6.79 11.16 14.54
CA GLU A 127 -5.61 11.23 15.40
C GLU A 127 -4.79 9.93 15.31
N ARG A 128 -5.45 8.77 15.38
CA ARG A 128 -4.81 7.46 15.21
C ARG A 128 -4.11 7.34 13.85
N GLU A 129 -4.76 7.74 12.76
CA GLU A 129 -4.17 7.72 11.40
C GLU A 129 -2.91 8.60 11.32
N THR A 130 -2.97 9.79 11.93
CA THR A 130 -1.83 10.71 12.00
C THR A 130 -0.63 10.08 12.72
N VAL A 131 -0.88 9.47 13.88
CA VAL A 131 0.16 8.81 14.70
C VAL A 131 0.74 7.58 13.99
N LEU A 132 -0.12 6.73 13.40
CA LEU A 132 0.32 5.51 12.71
C LEU A 132 1.29 5.78 11.55
N ASN A 133 1.08 6.90 10.85
CA ASN A 133 1.95 7.28 9.72
C ASN A 133 3.11 8.20 10.15
N GLY A 134 3.14 8.69 11.38
CA GLY A 134 4.12 9.68 11.84
C GLY A 134 3.99 11.03 11.12
N PHE A 135 2.77 11.42 10.73
CA PHE A 135 2.52 12.59 9.92
C PHE A 135 2.24 13.84 10.74
N ASN A 136 2.48 15.01 10.14
CA ASN A 136 1.94 16.27 10.60
C ASN A 136 0.42 16.31 10.34
N ARG A 137 -0.26 17.27 10.97
CA ARG A 137 -1.67 17.50 10.79
C ARG A 137 -2.00 18.97 10.64
N VAL A 138 -2.92 19.29 9.73
CA VAL A 138 -3.45 20.62 9.53
C VAL A 138 -4.96 20.53 9.35
N SER A 139 -5.71 21.49 9.91
CA SER A 139 -7.16 21.61 9.70
C SER A 139 -7.44 22.73 8.70
N VAL A 140 -8.36 22.49 7.79
CA VAL A 140 -8.76 23.43 6.74
C VAL A 140 -10.29 23.53 6.65
N GLU A 141 -10.77 24.69 6.20
CA GLU A 141 -12.22 24.87 5.98
C GLU A 141 -12.73 24.14 4.74
N ASN A 142 -11.90 24.02 3.72
CA ASN A 142 -12.21 23.31 2.48
C ASN A 142 -10.94 22.80 1.81
N PHE A 143 -11.08 22.07 0.72
CA PHE A 143 -9.95 21.52 -0.05
C PHE A 143 -9.64 22.31 -1.33
N ASP A 144 -10.05 23.58 -1.44
CA ASP A 144 -9.83 24.36 -2.66
C ASP A 144 -8.34 24.57 -2.97
N ALA A 145 -7.50 24.73 -1.94
CA ALA A 145 -6.04 24.83 -2.11
C ALA A 145 -5.39 23.55 -2.64
N TYR A 146 -6.10 22.42 -2.60
CA TYR A 146 -5.62 21.10 -3.02
C TYR A 146 -6.18 20.65 -4.37
N ARG A 147 -6.92 21.51 -5.09
CA ARG A 147 -7.41 21.24 -6.44
C ARG A 147 -6.25 21.06 -7.41
N GLY A 148 -6.33 20.03 -8.25
CA GLY A 148 -5.28 19.68 -9.19
C GLY A 148 -4.10 18.94 -8.59
N MET A 149 -4.10 18.66 -7.28
CA MET A 149 -3.14 17.77 -6.66
C MET A 149 -3.53 16.30 -6.93
N ASP A 150 -2.54 15.46 -7.24
CA ASP A 150 -2.77 14.01 -7.36
C ASP A 150 -3.17 13.44 -5.99
N MET A 151 -4.45 13.21 -5.79
CA MET A 151 -5.00 12.63 -4.56
C MET A 151 -5.25 11.14 -4.74
N PHE A 152 -4.58 10.30 -3.97
CA PHE A 152 -4.66 8.85 -4.12
C PHE A 152 -5.67 8.20 -3.19
N LYS A 153 -6.00 8.85 -2.09
CA LYS A 153 -6.93 8.37 -1.07
C LYS A 153 -7.58 9.54 -0.34
N ALA A 154 -8.89 9.43 -0.08
CA ALA A 154 -9.55 10.21 0.95
C ALA A 154 -10.05 9.25 2.03
N LEU A 155 -10.03 9.68 3.28
CA LEU A 155 -10.41 8.88 4.44
C LEU A 155 -11.57 9.52 5.16
N LEU A 156 -12.65 8.76 5.34
CA LEU A 156 -13.74 9.12 6.24
C LEU A 156 -13.63 8.28 7.52
N THR A 157 -14.00 8.87 8.63
CA THR A 157 -13.94 8.21 9.94
C THR A 157 -15.26 8.28 10.68
N ALA A 158 -15.61 7.20 11.38
CA ALA A 158 -16.79 7.12 12.22
C ALA A 158 -16.69 5.96 13.22
N PRO A 159 -17.52 5.91 14.27
CA PRO A 159 -17.68 4.70 15.07
C PRO A 159 -18.05 3.48 14.20
N PRO A 160 -17.60 2.26 14.53
CA PRO A 160 -17.67 1.08 13.63
C PRO A 160 -19.03 0.80 12.99
N VAL A 161 -20.12 0.91 13.75
CA VAL A 161 -21.49 0.67 13.24
C VAL A 161 -21.84 1.70 12.19
N ARG A 162 -21.62 2.99 12.46
CA ARG A 162 -21.87 4.08 11.52
C ARG A 162 -20.97 3.99 10.30
N ALA A 163 -19.70 3.67 10.48
CA ALA A 163 -18.77 3.46 9.37
C ALA A 163 -19.27 2.38 8.42
N ALA A 164 -19.78 1.25 8.93
CA ALA A 164 -20.35 0.18 8.12
C ALA A 164 -21.61 0.61 7.33
N GLU A 165 -22.44 1.46 7.89
CA GLU A 165 -23.64 2.01 7.21
C GLU A 165 -23.24 2.97 6.09
N HIS A 166 -22.32 3.91 6.37
CA HIS A 166 -21.88 4.90 5.41
C HIS A 166 -21.02 4.28 4.29
N GLU A 167 -20.18 3.30 4.59
CA GLU A 167 -19.47 2.50 3.58
C GLU A 167 -20.45 1.94 2.54
N LYS A 168 -21.47 1.20 2.98
CA LYS A 168 -22.47 0.59 2.09
C LYS A 168 -23.20 1.62 1.25
N ARG A 169 -23.57 2.76 1.85
CA ARG A 169 -24.28 3.86 1.17
C ARG A 169 -23.40 4.49 0.10
N LEU A 170 -22.15 4.81 0.43
CA LEU A 170 -21.19 5.43 -0.48
C LEU A 170 -20.76 4.45 -1.60
N ALA A 171 -20.49 3.20 -1.28
CA ALA A 171 -20.14 2.17 -2.26
C ALA A 171 -21.26 1.99 -3.32
N ARG A 172 -22.53 2.00 -2.91
CA ARG A 172 -23.67 1.96 -3.84
C ARG A 172 -23.76 3.22 -4.71
N ARG A 173 -23.56 4.41 -4.12
CA ARG A 173 -23.66 5.68 -4.85
C ARG A 173 -22.57 5.84 -5.90
N PHE A 174 -21.38 5.36 -5.61
CA PHE A 174 -20.21 5.47 -6.49
C PHE A 174 -19.85 4.16 -7.20
N ILE A 175 -20.80 3.22 -7.27
CA ILE A 175 -20.58 1.95 -7.96
C ILE A 175 -20.04 2.16 -9.37
N GLY A 176 -18.96 1.45 -9.71
CA GLY A 176 -18.30 1.55 -11.00
C GLY A 176 -17.46 2.82 -11.23
N ARG A 177 -17.40 3.74 -10.26
CA ARG A 177 -16.63 5.00 -10.34
C ARG A 177 -15.50 5.07 -9.32
N LEU A 178 -15.74 4.65 -8.10
CA LEU A 178 -14.75 4.63 -7.01
C LEU A 178 -14.75 3.27 -6.33
N SER A 179 -13.65 2.94 -5.69
CA SER A 179 -13.53 1.83 -4.74
C SER A 179 -13.71 2.38 -3.34
N ILE A 180 -14.75 1.93 -2.64
CA ILE A 180 -15.07 2.39 -1.28
C ILE A 180 -15.24 1.18 -0.38
N TYR A 181 -14.42 1.08 0.65
CA TYR A 181 -14.39 -0.06 1.57
C TYR A 181 -13.82 0.36 2.93
N ARG A 182 -13.92 -0.52 3.91
CA ARG A 182 -13.29 -0.30 5.22
C ARG A 182 -12.00 -1.10 5.34
N SER A 183 -10.90 -0.41 5.64
CA SER A 183 -9.62 -1.04 6.00
C SER A 183 -9.57 -1.40 7.49
N GLU A 184 -10.25 -0.61 8.31
CA GLU A 184 -10.47 -0.83 9.74
C GLU A 184 -11.95 -0.63 10.06
N PRO A 185 -12.47 -1.15 11.18
CA PRO A 185 -13.89 -1.01 11.51
C PRO A 185 -14.42 0.44 11.46
N TYR A 186 -13.54 1.42 11.65
CA TYR A 186 -13.84 2.86 11.75
C TYR A 186 -13.29 3.70 10.61
N PHE A 187 -12.51 3.13 9.67
CA PHE A 187 -11.97 3.79 8.50
C PHE A 187 -12.72 3.41 7.23
N ILE A 188 -13.27 4.40 6.53
CA ILE A 188 -13.87 4.24 5.20
C ILE A 188 -12.90 4.85 4.20
N GLU A 189 -12.21 4.01 3.45
CA GLU A 189 -11.29 4.44 2.40
C GLU A 189 -12.06 4.74 1.13
N VAL A 190 -11.75 5.88 0.53
CA VAL A 190 -12.26 6.30 -0.77
C VAL A 190 -11.08 6.34 -1.72
N MET A 191 -11.09 5.43 -2.68
CA MET A 191 -9.99 5.18 -3.60
C MET A 191 -10.45 5.30 -5.06
N PRO A 192 -9.56 5.57 -6.01
CA PRO A 192 -9.87 5.44 -7.43
C PRO A 192 -10.32 4.01 -7.76
N ARG A 193 -11.14 3.88 -8.80
CA ARG A 193 -11.56 2.56 -9.25
C ARG A 193 -10.39 1.75 -9.83
N GLY A 194 -10.38 0.45 -9.55
CA GLY A 194 -9.43 -0.49 -10.14
C GLY A 194 -8.02 -0.37 -9.55
N VAL A 195 -7.90 0.31 -8.40
CA VAL A 195 -6.65 0.33 -7.64
C VAL A 195 -6.53 -0.96 -6.85
N ASP A 196 -5.49 -1.72 -7.13
CA ASP A 196 -5.02 -2.85 -6.35
C ASP A 196 -3.51 -3.06 -6.57
N LYS A 197 -2.86 -3.78 -5.66
CA LYS A 197 -1.42 -4.02 -5.71
C LYS A 197 -1.01 -4.82 -6.95
N GLY A 198 -1.86 -5.68 -7.49
CA GLY A 198 -1.59 -6.47 -8.69
C GLY A 198 -1.50 -5.62 -9.95
N ALA A 199 -2.44 -4.69 -10.14
CA ALA A 199 -2.41 -3.74 -11.25
C ALA A 199 -1.16 -2.85 -11.20
N ALA A 200 -0.75 -2.40 -10.00
CA ALA A 200 0.45 -1.60 -9.83
C ALA A 200 1.73 -2.38 -10.17
N ILE A 201 1.80 -3.65 -9.79
CA ILE A 201 2.93 -4.54 -10.13
C ILE A 201 2.98 -4.77 -11.63
N ALA A 202 1.83 -4.98 -12.29
CA ALA A 202 1.74 -5.13 -13.74
C ALA A 202 2.37 -3.94 -14.47
N GLY A 203 1.96 -2.73 -14.10
CA GLY A 203 2.53 -1.50 -14.68
C GLY A 203 4.02 -1.33 -14.36
N LEU A 204 4.49 -1.74 -13.18
CA LEU A 204 5.91 -1.68 -12.83
C LEU A 204 6.75 -2.68 -13.62
N ILE A 205 6.29 -3.92 -13.77
CA ILE A 205 6.94 -4.97 -14.57
C ILE A 205 7.08 -4.53 -16.03
N GLU A 206 6.02 -4.00 -16.64
CA GLU A 206 6.04 -3.47 -17.99
C GLU A 206 7.07 -2.33 -18.14
N ARG A 207 7.07 -1.39 -17.20
CA ARG A 207 8.03 -0.26 -17.21
C ARG A 207 9.48 -0.71 -17.05
N LEU A 208 9.73 -1.78 -16.31
CA LEU A 208 11.07 -2.36 -16.15
C LEU A 208 11.52 -3.21 -17.34
N GLY A 209 10.66 -3.43 -18.34
CA GLY A 209 10.94 -4.32 -19.47
C GLY A 209 11.14 -5.77 -19.01
N MET A 210 10.44 -6.18 -17.97
CA MET A 210 10.47 -7.53 -17.38
C MET A 210 9.21 -8.29 -17.78
N GLU A 211 9.25 -9.61 -17.66
CA GLU A 211 8.08 -10.46 -17.86
C GLU A 211 7.37 -10.72 -16.52
N ARG A 212 6.10 -11.11 -16.56
CA ARG A 212 5.32 -11.45 -15.38
C ARG A 212 6.00 -12.51 -14.52
N GLU A 213 6.63 -13.48 -15.16
CA GLU A 213 7.37 -14.62 -14.58
C GLU A 213 8.63 -14.19 -13.81
N ASP A 214 9.06 -12.95 -13.98
CA ASP A 214 10.15 -12.36 -13.21
C ASP A 214 9.70 -11.75 -11.88
N GLY A 215 8.39 -11.57 -11.70
CA GLY A 215 7.80 -11.02 -10.49
C GLY A 215 7.55 -12.08 -9.42
N ILE A 216 8.01 -11.83 -8.20
CA ILE A 216 7.74 -12.62 -6.99
C ILE A 216 7.03 -11.69 -6.01
N ALA A 217 5.83 -12.02 -5.55
CA ALA A 217 5.05 -11.20 -4.63
C ALA A 217 4.75 -11.95 -3.34
N CYS A 218 5.11 -11.37 -2.19
CA CYS A 218 4.87 -11.94 -0.87
C CYS A 218 3.86 -11.08 -0.09
N GLY A 219 2.87 -11.71 0.54
CA GLY A 219 1.82 -11.04 1.29
C GLY A 219 1.10 -11.94 2.28
N ASP A 220 0.27 -11.35 3.15
CA ASP A 220 -0.48 -12.08 4.18
C ASP A 220 -1.95 -11.66 4.29
N GLY A 221 -2.31 -10.45 3.83
CA GLY A 221 -3.64 -9.87 3.96
C GLY A 221 -4.48 -9.91 2.68
N LEU A 222 -5.79 -9.68 2.80
CA LEU A 222 -6.72 -9.68 1.65
C LEU A 222 -6.40 -8.63 0.60
N ASN A 223 -5.78 -7.52 0.97
CA ASN A 223 -5.28 -6.49 0.05
C ASN A 223 -4.10 -6.97 -0.82
N ASP A 224 -3.48 -8.11 -0.47
CA ASP A 224 -2.38 -8.73 -1.23
C ASP A 224 -2.87 -9.73 -2.27
N LEU A 225 -4.13 -10.13 -2.20
CA LEU A 225 -4.69 -11.17 -3.06
C LEU A 225 -4.44 -10.91 -4.55
N ALA A 226 -4.61 -9.67 -4.99
CA ALA A 226 -4.41 -9.29 -6.38
C ALA A 226 -2.95 -9.42 -6.81
N MET A 227 -1.98 -9.01 -5.98
CA MET A 227 -0.56 -9.12 -6.31
C MET A 227 -0.07 -10.58 -6.29
N ILE A 228 -0.57 -11.38 -5.34
CA ILE A 228 -0.24 -12.81 -5.24
C ILE A 228 -0.73 -13.57 -6.47
N ARG A 229 -1.94 -13.29 -6.94
CA ARG A 229 -2.49 -13.90 -8.16
C ARG A 229 -1.84 -13.41 -9.44
N TYR A 230 -1.37 -12.18 -9.45
CA TYR A 230 -0.77 -11.58 -10.65
C TYR A 230 0.69 -12.00 -10.84
N ALA A 231 1.51 -12.06 -9.81
CA ALA A 231 2.93 -12.37 -9.91
C ALA A 231 3.21 -13.70 -10.64
N GLY A 232 4.40 -13.84 -11.19
CA GLY A 232 4.87 -15.12 -11.71
C GLY A 232 5.01 -16.19 -10.62
N LEU A 233 5.36 -15.75 -9.40
CA LEU A 233 5.32 -16.54 -8.19
C LEU A 233 4.61 -15.76 -7.08
N GLY A 234 3.42 -16.17 -6.72
CA GLY A 234 2.67 -15.64 -5.58
C GLY A 234 2.97 -16.41 -4.32
N VAL A 235 3.44 -15.74 -3.28
CA VAL A 235 3.85 -16.35 -2.01
C VAL A 235 2.98 -15.84 -0.86
N ALA A 236 2.33 -16.74 -0.15
CA ALA A 236 1.65 -16.43 1.11
C ALA A 236 2.60 -16.64 2.29
N MET A 237 2.59 -15.71 3.23
CA MET A 237 3.29 -15.89 4.50
C MET A 237 2.64 -16.98 5.35
N GLY A 238 3.40 -17.63 6.23
CA GLY A 238 2.89 -18.66 7.14
C GLY A 238 1.80 -18.16 8.09
N ASN A 239 1.81 -16.87 8.43
CA ASN A 239 0.77 -16.17 9.22
C ASN A 239 -0.39 -15.64 8.35
N ALA A 240 -0.36 -15.79 7.03
CA ALA A 240 -1.39 -15.26 6.13
C ALA A 240 -2.78 -15.87 6.39
N GLN A 241 -3.81 -15.11 5.99
CA GLN A 241 -5.20 -15.57 6.02
C GLN A 241 -5.39 -16.76 5.09
N SER A 242 -6.38 -17.62 5.41
CA SER A 242 -6.65 -18.87 4.66
C SER A 242 -6.91 -18.63 3.17
N GLU A 243 -7.60 -17.55 2.84
CA GLU A 243 -7.91 -17.16 1.46
C GLU A 243 -6.63 -16.80 0.66
N ILE A 244 -5.65 -16.19 1.31
CA ILE A 244 -4.37 -15.83 0.71
C ILE A 244 -3.54 -17.09 0.48
N LYS A 245 -3.45 -17.98 1.48
CA LYS A 245 -2.77 -19.28 1.34
C LYS A 245 -3.37 -20.12 0.23
N ALA A 246 -4.68 -20.11 0.08
CA ALA A 246 -5.38 -20.87 -0.98
C ALA A 246 -5.16 -20.28 -2.39
N ALA A 247 -4.80 -19.01 -2.50
CA ALA A 247 -4.59 -18.31 -3.77
C ALA A 247 -3.12 -18.28 -4.20
N ALA A 248 -2.18 -18.53 -3.30
CA ALA A 248 -0.74 -18.50 -3.54
C ALA A 248 -0.23 -19.79 -4.19
N ASP A 249 0.85 -19.67 -4.95
CA ASP A 249 1.59 -20.81 -5.51
C ASP A 249 2.39 -21.53 -4.42
N VAL A 250 2.86 -20.78 -3.42
CA VAL A 250 3.69 -21.27 -2.32
C VAL A 250 3.28 -20.64 -1.00
N VAL A 251 3.39 -21.40 0.09
CA VAL A 251 3.31 -20.90 1.46
C VAL A 251 4.71 -21.00 2.08
N THR A 252 5.25 -19.88 2.53
CA THR A 252 6.55 -19.80 3.21
C THR A 252 6.40 -19.82 4.74
N GLY A 253 7.49 -19.64 5.48
CA GLY A 253 7.47 -19.42 6.93
C GLY A 253 6.69 -18.17 7.33
N THR A 254 6.49 -17.99 8.64
CA THR A 254 5.84 -16.79 9.17
C THR A 254 6.77 -15.57 9.08
N ASN A 255 6.22 -14.38 9.24
CA ASN A 255 6.99 -13.15 9.33
C ASN A 255 7.92 -13.11 10.56
N ASP A 256 7.59 -13.83 11.63
CA ASP A 256 8.43 -13.97 12.83
C ASP A 256 9.54 -15.05 12.67
N GLU A 257 9.47 -15.87 11.60
CA GLU A 257 10.41 -16.96 11.30
C GLU A 257 11.25 -16.67 10.04
N ASP A 258 11.41 -15.40 9.68
CA ASP A 258 12.17 -14.99 8.49
C ASP A 258 11.68 -15.63 7.18
N GLY A 259 10.37 -15.82 6.99
CA GLY A 259 9.81 -16.50 5.81
C GLY A 259 10.27 -15.90 4.47
N ILE A 260 10.56 -14.58 4.42
CA ILE A 260 11.10 -13.91 3.22
C ILE A 260 12.49 -14.40 2.87
N VAL A 261 13.35 -14.72 3.85
CA VAL A 261 14.70 -15.26 3.61
C VAL A 261 14.60 -16.55 2.81
N SER A 262 13.70 -17.46 3.21
CA SER A 262 13.49 -18.74 2.51
C SER A 262 13.05 -18.53 1.05
N VAL A 263 12.21 -17.53 0.79
CA VAL A 263 11.78 -17.18 -0.57
C VAL A 263 12.97 -16.68 -1.40
N ILE A 264 13.78 -15.79 -0.87
CA ILE A 264 14.95 -15.22 -1.54
C ILE A 264 15.95 -16.34 -1.88
N GLU A 265 16.27 -17.20 -0.91
CA GLU A 265 17.22 -18.30 -1.12
C GLU A 265 16.74 -19.28 -2.17
N GLN A 266 15.48 -19.69 -2.10
CA GLN A 266 14.93 -20.75 -2.96
C GLN A 266 14.63 -20.28 -4.38
N TYR A 267 14.11 -19.07 -4.56
CA TYR A 267 13.55 -18.61 -5.83
C TYR A 267 14.31 -17.47 -6.50
N ILE A 268 15.34 -16.92 -5.85
CA ILE A 268 16.16 -15.84 -6.44
C ILE A 268 17.62 -16.26 -6.51
N LEU A 269 18.20 -16.76 -5.40
CA LEU A 269 19.63 -17.06 -5.34
C LEU A 269 19.99 -18.44 -5.90
N ASN A 270 19.08 -19.44 -5.78
CA ASN A 270 19.29 -20.82 -6.23
C ASN A 270 18.46 -21.17 -7.48
N ALA A 271 17.87 -20.18 -8.17
CA ALA A 271 17.02 -20.35 -9.36
C ALA A 271 17.80 -20.42 -10.68
#